data_e73c2a991d00e4ac0fe2be6e7c45360c
#
_entry.id   e73c2a991d00e4ac0fe2be6e7c45360c
#
_cell.length_a   1.000
_cell.length_b   1.000
_cell.length_c   1.000
_cell.angle_alpha   90.00
_cell.angle_beta   90.00
_cell.angle_gamma   90.00
#
_symmetry.space_group_name_H-M   'P 1'
#
loop_
_entity.id
_entity.type
_entity.pdbx_description
1 polymer ?
#
loop_
_entity_poly.entity_id
_entity_poly.type
_entity_poly.pdbx_seq_one_letter_code
_entity_poly.pdbx_strand_id
1 'polypeptide(L)'
;MIPAPPAGTITIAGKTVSRLGFGTMRLTGPGTWGDPDDRDRALTVLRQAVHTLGISHIDTADAYGPHTAEQLVRDALYPYPDHVLIATKVGMVRPASGQWKPLGNPFYLRACVEASLRRLKMERLELCYLHRIDPEVALDDQIAVLHALQDEGKIGHIGLSKVTPDDIRHVLEHRRVAAVQNVLNTTDRDDPAVEMCRDLNIPYVAYRPLNAGILAQAQGLATPLNWILSQGSHIAPIPSTSQPRHLDEIVTAVQNGPA
;
A
#
# COMPACT_ATOMS: atom_id res chain seq x y z
N MET A 1 -7.24 23.73 -7.34
CA MET A 1 -7.50 23.55 -5.90
C MET A 1 -7.36 22.07 -5.60
N ILE A 2 -6.60 21.69 -4.55
CA ILE A 2 -6.49 20.28 -4.14
C ILE A 2 -7.81 19.89 -3.47
N PRO A 3 -8.46 18.76 -3.88
CA PRO A 3 -9.71 18.32 -3.24
C PRO A 3 -9.48 17.99 -1.76
N ALA A 4 -10.55 18.07 -0.96
CA ALA A 4 -10.49 17.70 0.44
C ALA A 4 -10.16 16.19 0.60
N PRO A 5 -9.24 15.82 1.50
CA PRO A 5 -8.83 14.43 1.67
C PRO A 5 -9.99 13.59 2.26
N PRO A 6 -10.36 12.46 1.62
CA PRO A 6 -11.40 11.58 2.15
C PRO A 6 -10.99 10.95 3.47
N ALA A 7 -11.92 10.85 4.43
CA ALA A 7 -11.73 10.34 5.79
C ALA A 7 -10.69 11.12 6.63
N GLY A 8 -10.40 12.38 6.29
CA GLY A 8 -9.38 13.18 6.97
C GLY A 8 -7.95 12.83 6.54
N THR A 9 -6.97 13.16 7.38
CA THR A 9 -5.55 12.98 7.08
C THR A 9 -4.83 12.10 8.09
N ILE A 10 -3.70 11.54 7.65
CA ILE A 10 -2.74 10.78 8.45
C ILE A 10 -1.32 11.13 8.00
N THR A 11 -0.35 11.04 8.89
CA THR A 11 1.07 11.19 8.53
C THR A 11 1.70 9.83 8.30
N ILE A 12 2.16 9.54 7.07
CA ILE A 12 2.86 8.30 6.69
C ILE A 12 4.18 8.69 6.04
N ALA A 13 5.28 8.09 6.48
CA ALA A 13 6.62 8.37 5.92
C ALA A 13 6.95 9.88 5.87
N GLY A 14 6.57 10.62 6.90
CA GLY A 14 6.80 12.07 7.00
C GLY A 14 5.88 12.95 6.14
N LYS A 15 4.99 12.37 5.32
CA LYS A 15 4.01 13.10 4.51
C LYS A 15 2.61 13.05 5.15
N THR A 16 1.93 14.18 5.18
CA THR A 16 0.50 14.24 5.52
C THR A 16 -0.31 13.90 4.28
N VAL A 17 -1.04 12.79 4.33
CA VAL A 17 -1.80 12.24 3.19
C VAL A 17 -3.24 11.95 3.59
N SER A 18 -4.10 11.67 2.61
CA SER A 18 -5.47 11.21 2.87
C SER A 18 -5.46 9.90 3.67
N ARG A 19 -6.32 9.83 4.67
CA ARG A 19 -6.45 8.64 5.50
C ARG A 19 -7.04 7.45 4.74
N LEU A 20 -7.97 7.71 3.80
CA LEU A 20 -8.33 6.74 2.78
C LEU A 20 -7.25 6.74 1.71
N GLY A 21 -6.52 5.63 1.57
CA GLY A 21 -5.60 5.41 0.47
C GLY A 21 -6.24 4.67 -0.70
N PHE A 22 -5.48 4.42 -1.76
CA PHE A 22 -5.89 3.64 -2.91
C PHE A 22 -4.87 2.56 -3.25
N GLY A 23 -5.31 1.28 -3.20
CA GLY A 23 -4.51 0.13 -3.62
C GLY A 23 -4.61 -0.13 -5.13
N THR A 24 -3.49 -0.40 -5.79
CA THR A 24 -3.43 -0.57 -7.25
C THR A 24 -3.54 -2.02 -7.72
N MET A 25 -3.61 -2.99 -6.81
CA MET A 25 -3.59 -4.42 -7.13
C MET A 25 -4.68 -4.83 -8.14
N ARG A 26 -5.87 -4.21 -8.09
CA ARG A 26 -7.00 -4.48 -8.99
C ARG A 26 -6.91 -3.78 -10.35
N LEU A 27 -5.89 -2.96 -10.58
CA LEU A 27 -5.67 -2.28 -11.86
C LEU A 27 -4.93 -3.15 -12.88
N THR A 28 -4.47 -4.34 -12.50
CA THR A 28 -3.81 -5.30 -13.36
C THR A 28 -4.79 -6.36 -13.89
N GLY A 29 -4.35 -7.20 -14.80
CA GLY A 29 -5.17 -8.26 -15.37
C GLY A 29 -5.66 -9.30 -14.36
N PRO A 30 -6.50 -10.25 -14.80
CA PRO A 30 -7.06 -11.29 -13.93
C PRO A 30 -5.98 -12.04 -13.14
N GLY A 31 -6.26 -12.34 -11.87
CA GLY A 31 -5.29 -12.97 -10.98
C GLY A 31 -4.09 -12.08 -10.59
N THR A 32 -4.21 -10.76 -10.76
CA THR A 32 -3.11 -9.80 -10.56
C THR A 32 -1.93 -10.16 -11.47
N TRP A 33 -2.22 -10.43 -12.75
CA TRP A 33 -1.25 -10.89 -13.73
C TRP A 33 -1.44 -10.19 -15.08
N GLY A 34 -0.34 -9.66 -15.65
CA GLY A 34 -0.34 -8.96 -16.92
C GLY A 34 -1.06 -7.61 -16.91
N ASP A 35 -1.25 -7.09 -18.09
CA ASP A 35 -1.94 -5.82 -18.29
C ASP A 35 -3.46 -5.94 -18.09
N PRO A 36 -4.14 -4.86 -17.67
CA PRO A 36 -5.59 -4.83 -17.62
C PRO A 36 -6.18 -4.89 -19.04
N ASP A 37 -7.39 -5.43 -19.16
CA ASP A 37 -8.15 -5.46 -20.43
C ASP A 37 -8.39 -4.05 -20.99
N ASP A 38 -8.46 -3.05 -20.11
CA ASP A 38 -8.68 -1.64 -20.45
C ASP A 38 -7.69 -0.77 -19.68
N ARG A 39 -6.56 -0.48 -20.34
CA ARG A 39 -5.48 0.34 -19.76
C ARG A 39 -5.91 1.79 -19.53
N ASP A 40 -6.68 2.37 -20.44
CA ASP A 40 -7.12 3.77 -20.33
C ASP A 40 -8.07 3.95 -19.13
N ARG A 41 -8.93 2.97 -18.88
CA ARG A 41 -9.76 2.95 -17.67
C ARG A 41 -8.92 2.87 -16.41
N ALA A 42 -7.88 2.03 -16.38
CA ALA A 42 -6.98 1.94 -15.22
C ALA A 42 -6.26 3.27 -14.94
N LEU A 43 -5.78 3.96 -15.99
CA LEU A 43 -5.19 5.29 -15.88
C LEU A 43 -6.22 6.34 -15.40
N THR A 44 -7.45 6.25 -15.89
CA THR A 44 -8.56 7.14 -15.48
C THR A 44 -8.86 6.99 -14.00
N VAL A 45 -8.93 5.76 -13.47
CA VAL A 45 -9.15 5.50 -12.03
C VAL A 45 -8.04 6.14 -11.18
N LEU A 46 -6.78 6.01 -11.56
CA LEU A 46 -5.66 6.61 -10.83
C LEU A 46 -5.71 8.14 -10.85
N ARG A 47 -5.98 8.74 -12.02
CA ARG A 47 -6.11 10.20 -12.14
C ARG A 47 -7.30 10.73 -11.34
N GLN A 48 -8.44 10.05 -11.39
CA GLN A 48 -9.62 10.39 -10.61
C GLN A 48 -9.33 10.32 -9.10
N ALA A 49 -8.67 9.25 -8.64
CA ALA A 49 -8.29 9.11 -7.23
C ALA A 49 -7.54 10.35 -6.72
N VAL A 50 -6.52 10.78 -7.45
CA VAL A 50 -5.64 11.87 -7.02
C VAL A 50 -6.22 13.25 -7.30
N HIS A 51 -6.63 13.51 -8.54
CA HIS A 51 -6.95 14.86 -8.98
C HIS A 51 -8.41 15.27 -8.73
N THR A 52 -9.31 14.29 -8.59
CA THR A 52 -10.75 14.57 -8.39
C THR A 52 -11.21 14.28 -6.97
N LEU A 53 -10.72 13.17 -6.38
CA LEU A 53 -11.22 12.67 -5.10
C LEU A 53 -10.28 12.94 -3.92
N GLY A 54 -9.11 13.57 -4.14
CA GLY A 54 -8.21 13.98 -3.08
C GLY A 54 -7.49 12.83 -2.36
N ILE A 55 -7.44 11.64 -2.96
CA ILE A 55 -6.64 10.53 -2.41
C ILE A 55 -5.17 10.81 -2.71
N SER A 56 -4.38 10.97 -1.67
CA SER A 56 -2.95 11.28 -1.77
C SER A 56 -2.02 10.18 -1.25
N HIS A 57 -2.57 9.03 -0.85
CA HIS A 57 -1.83 7.81 -0.51
C HIS A 57 -2.13 6.72 -1.53
N ILE A 58 -1.17 6.45 -2.43
CA ILE A 58 -1.27 5.42 -3.47
C ILE A 58 -0.35 4.26 -3.10
N ASP A 59 -0.91 3.06 -2.99
CA ASP A 59 -0.21 1.83 -2.64
C ASP A 59 -0.08 0.92 -3.86
N THR A 60 1.15 0.59 -4.23
CA THR A 60 1.49 -0.34 -5.31
C THR A 60 2.46 -1.42 -4.86
N ALA A 61 2.95 -2.26 -5.76
CA ALA A 61 4.02 -3.22 -5.54
C ALA A 61 4.65 -3.67 -6.87
N ASP A 62 5.92 -4.08 -6.82
CA ASP A 62 6.62 -4.69 -7.95
C ASP A 62 5.94 -5.99 -8.43
N ALA A 63 5.37 -6.75 -7.48
CA ALA A 63 4.71 -8.02 -7.73
C ALA A 63 3.32 -7.91 -8.39
N TYR A 64 2.74 -6.69 -8.51
CA TYR A 64 1.43 -6.52 -9.11
C TYR A 64 1.53 -6.44 -10.64
N GLY A 65 1.04 -7.50 -11.31
CA GLY A 65 1.01 -7.62 -12.74
C GLY A 65 2.06 -8.45 -13.48
N PRO A 66 3.17 -9.04 -12.92
CA PRO A 66 4.22 -8.33 -12.21
C PRO A 66 4.70 -7.08 -12.97
N HIS A 67 4.98 -6.04 -12.21
CA HIS A 67 5.48 -4.73 -12.65
C HIS A 67 4.44 -3.80 -13.31
N THR A 68 3.34 -4.31 -13.86
CA THR A 68 2.31 -3.53 -14.57
C THR A 68 1.73 -2.41 -13.70
N ALA A 69 1.44 -2.66 -12.40
CA ALA A 69 0.84 -1.65 -11.54
C ALA A 69 1.74 -0.42 -11.34
N GLU A 70 3.05 -0.60 -11.15
CA GLU A 70 4.00 0.52 -11.05
C GLU A 70 4.08 1.33 -12.34
N GLN A 71 4.00 0.66 -13.51
CA GLN A 71 3.96 1.36 -14.80
C GLN A 71 2.67 2.16 -14.96
N LEU A 72 1.51 1.62 -14.55
CA LEU A 72 0.23 2.34 -14.57
C LEU A 72 0.27 3.58 -13.66
N VAL A 73 0.84 3.45 -12.46
CA VAL A 73 1.02 4.59 -11.54
C VAL A 73 1.88 5.67 -12.19
N ARG A 74 3.02 5.32 -12.79
CA ARG A 74 3.86 6.25 -13.54
C ARG A 74 3.10 6.93 -14.67
N ASP A 75 2.44 6.16 -15.52
CA ASP A 75 1.79 6.69 -16.73
C ASP A 75 0.56 7.55 -16.43
N ALA A 76 -0.07 7.31 -15.29
CA ALA A 76 -1.19 8.12 -14.82
C ALA A 76 -0.76 9.41 -14.13
N LEU A 77 0.31 9.37 -13.30
CA LEU A 77 0.58 10.38 -12.28
C LEU A 77 1.93 11.09 -12.41
N TYR A 78 2.86 10.60 -13.28
CA TYR A 78 4.14 11.30 -13.46
C TYR A 78 4.01 12.53 -14.36
N PRO A 79 4.57 13.70 -13.99
CA PRO A 79 5.29 13.99 -12.73
C PRO A 79 4.36 13.96 -11.51
N TYR A 80 4.83 13.34 -10.43
CA TYR A 80 4.01 13.14 -9.22
C TYR A 80 3.77 14.46 -8.49
N PRO A 81 2.52 14.76 -8.08
CA PRO A 81 2.28 15.92 -7.22
C PRO A 81 2.98 15.77 -5.85
N ASP A 82 3.56 16.84 -5.33
CA ASP A 82 4.33 16.84 -4.07
C ASP A 82 3.56 16.30 -2.86
N HIS A 83 2.24 16.50 -2.84
CA HIS A 83 1.36 16.05 -1.76
C HIS A 83 0.99 14.56 -1.84
N VAL A 84 1.37 13.86 -2.91
CA VAL A 84 1.07 12.44 -3.11
C VAL A 84 2.21 11.57 -2.60
N LEU A 85 1.87 10.57 -1.80
CA LEU A 85 2.77 9.49 -1.40
C LEU A 85 2.52 8.29 -2.30
N ILE A 86 3.54 7.87 -3.03
CA ILE A 86 3.56 6.58 -3.73
C ILE A 86 4.34 5.61 -2.86
N ALA A 87 3.66 4.61 -2.34
CA ALA A 87 4.27 3.51 -1.59
C ALA A 87 4.36 2.28 -2.50
N THR A 88 5.51 1.62 -2.52
CA THR A 88 5.68 0.34 -3.23
C THR A 88 6.24 -0.74 -2.31
N LYS A 89 6.33 -1.97 -2.81
CA LYS A 89 6.75 -3.14 -2.03
C LYS A 89 7.70 -3.99 -2.87
N VAL A 90 8.67 -4.63 -2.19
CA VAL A 90 9.63 -5.56 -2.79
C VAL A 90 9.74 -6.85 -1.97
N GLY A 91 10.32 -7.90 -2.53
CA GLY A 91 10.52 -9.15 -1.81
C GLY A 91 9.41 -10.19 -2.06
N MET A 92 8.67 -10.05 -3.16
CA MET A 92 7.68 -11.03 -3.58
C MET A 92 7.88 -11.37 -5.05
N VAL A 93 8.14 -12.63 -5.37
CA VAL A 93 8.25 -13.11 -6.73
C VAL A 93 6.96 -13.79 -7.19
N ARG A 94 6.68 -13.64 -8.48
CA ARG A 94 5.51 -14.21 -9.14
C ARG A 94 5.97 -15.22 -10.21
N PRO A 95 6.15 -16.52 -9.83
CA PRO A 95 6.63 -17.54 -10.79
C PRO A 95 5.64 -17.82 -11.92
N ALA A 96 4.34 -17.70 -11.63
CA ALA A 96 3.26 -17.82 -12.61
C ALA A 96 2.01 -17.09 -12.11
N SER A 97 0.99 -16.97 -12.98
CA SER A 97 -0.33 -16.45 -12.59
C SER A 97 -0.87 -17.21 -11.39
N GLY A 98 -1.40 -16.47 -10.40
CA GLY A 98 -1.92 -17.04 -9.14
C GLY A 98 -0.87 -17.47 -8.13
N GLN A 99 0.41 -17.56 -8.51
CA GLN A 99 1.48 -17.95 -7.59
C GLN A 99 2.16 -16.71 -6.98
N TRP A 100 2.39 -16.79 -5.67
CA TRP A 100 3.03 -15.74 -4.87
C TRP A 100 4.05 -16.42 -3.94
N LYS A 101 5.33 -16.08 -4.08
CA LYS A 101 6.39 -16.62 -3.24
C LYS A 101 7.23 -15.48 -2.65
N PRO A 102 7.42 -15.40 -1.32
CA PRO A 102 8.43 -14.52 -0.73
C PRO A 102 9.81 -14.85 -1.28
N LEU A 103 10.62 -13.83 -1.50
CA LEU A 103 12.01 -13.99 -1.89
C LEU A 103 12.83 -12.85 -1.25
N GLY A 104 13.43 -13.17 -0.10
CA GLY A 104 14.16 -12.25 0.76
C GLY A 104 15.67 -12.18 0.48
N ASN A 105 16.17 -12.81 -0.59
CA ASN A 105 17.59 -12.76 -0.94
C ASN A 105 18.05 -11.29 -1.09
N PRO A 106 19.12 -10.84 -0.38
CA PRO A 106 19.57 -9.44 -0.38
C PRO A 106 19.87 -8.87 -1.77
N PHE A 107 20.47 -9.66 -2.67
CA PHE A 107 20.74 -9.21 -4.05
C PHE A 107 19.44 -9.03 -4.84
N TYR A 108 18.44 -9.91 -4.62
CA TYR A 108 17.14 -9.80 -5.24
C TYR A 108 16.39 -8.57 -4.74
N LEU A 109 16.34 -8.34 -3.42
CA LEU A 109 15.70 -7.16 -2.84
C LEU A 109 16.29 -5.87 -3.39
N ARG A 110 17.62 -5.78 -3.48
CA ARG A 110 18.31 -4.64 -4.10
C ARG A 110 17.90 -4.47 -5.56
N ALA A 111 17.94 -5.54 -6.35
CA ALA A 111 17.54 -5.50 -7.76
C ALA A 111 16.09 -5.05 -7.94
N CYS A 112 15.16 -5.47 -7.06
CA CYS A 112 13.76 -5.05 -7.07
C CYS A 112 13.61 -3.55 -6.80
N VAL A 113 14.30 -3.00 -5.78
CA VAL A 113 14.28 -1.55 -5.48
C VAL A 113 14.80 -0.75 -6.67
N GLU A 114 15.95 -1.12 -7.22
CA GLU A 114 16.52 -0.46 -8.40
C GLU A 114 15.60 -0.51 -9.62
N ALA A 115 14.90 -1.63 -9.81
CA ALA A 115 13.94 -1.79 -10.88
C ALA A 115 12.68 -0.96 -10.66
N SER A 116 12.17 -0.87 -9.42
CA SER A 116 11.02 -0.04 -9.05
C SER A 116 11.31 1.45 -9.24
N LEU A 117 12.50 1.93 -8.84
CA LEU A 117 12.96 3.30 -9.10
C LEU A 117 12.88 3.66 -10.61
N ARG A 118 13.40 2.76 -11.47
CA ARG A 118 13.34 2.96 -12.93
C ARG A 118 11.89 2.94 -13.46
N ARG A 119 11.06 1.96 -13.01
CA ARG A 119 9.67 1.85 -13.48
C ARG A 119 8.84 3.05 -13.08
N LEU A 120 8.99 3.52 -11.86
CA LEU A 120 8.29 4.68 -11.31
C LEU A 120 8.91 6.02 -11.76
N LYS A 121 10.10 6.02 -12.40
CA LYS A 121 10.87 7.24 -12.71
C LYS A 121 11.11 8.09 -11.46
N MET A 122 11.52 7.46 -10.37
CA MET A 122 11.86 8.10 -9.10
C MET A 122 13.34 7.92 -8.80
N GLU A 123 13.96 8.91 -8.18
CA GLU A 123 15.33 8.80 -7.64
C GLU A 123 15.30 8.15 -6.24
N ARG A 124 14.20 8.31 -5.51
CA ARG A 124 13.98 7.75 -4.18
C ARG A 124 12.54 7.22 -4.04
N LEU A 125 12.39 5.99 -3.53
CA LEU A 125 11.11 5.46 -3.08
C LEU A 125 10.80 6.06 -1.70
N GLU A 126 9.80 6.93 -1.60
CA GLU A 126 9.49 7.59 -0.33
C GLU A 126 9.08 6.60 0.76
N LEU A 127 8.33 5.55 0.41
CA LEU A 127 7.98 4.43 1.27
C LEU A 127 8.11 3.12 0.51
N CYS A 128 8.98 2.23 1.00
CA CYS A 128 9.17 0.88 0.46
C CYS A 128 8.91 -0.16 1.54
N TYR A 129 7.95 -1.06 1.29
CA TYR A 129 7.66 -2.15 2.20
C TYR A 129 8.49 -3.40 1.86
N LEU A 130 8.96 -4.13 2.88
CA LEU A 130 9.20 -5.54 2.74
C LEU A 130 7.84 -6.23 2.58
N HIS A 131 7.54 -6.75 1.39
CA HIS A 131 6.20 -7.22 1.03
C HIS A 131 5.77 -8.45 1.85
N ARG A 132 6.74 -9.34 2.13
CA ARG A 132 6.63 -10.49 3.02
C ARG A 132 8.01 -10.82 3.55
N ILE A 133 8.07 -11.27 4.78
CA ILE A 133 9.28 -11.92 5.31
C ILE A 133 9.44 -13.26 4.60
N ASP A 134 10.62 -13.51 4.06
CA ASP A 134 10.99 -14.81 3.52
C ASP A 134 11.51 -15.69 4.66
N PRO A 135 10.81 -16.80 5.00
CA PRO A 135 11.25 -17.64 6.11
C PRO A 135 12.54 -18.46 5.81
N GLU A 136 12.97 -18.50 4.54
CA GLU A 136 14.20 -19.16 4.12
C GLU A 136 15.45 -18.28 4.28
N VAL A 137 15.27 -16.98 4.60
CA VAL A 137 16.36 -15.99 4.75
C VAL A 137 16.21 -15.30 6.11
N ALA A 138 17.30 -15.11 6.85
CA ALA A 138 17.25 -14.41 8.12
C ALA A 138 16.64 -13.01 7.95
N LEU A 139 15.75 -12.61 8.87
CA LEU A 139 15.09 -11.30 8.82
C LEU A 139 16.10 -10.16 8.84
N ASP A 140 17.18 -10.31 9.61
CA ASP A 140 18.26 -9.33 9.68
C ASP A 140 18.92 -9.07 8.33
N ASP A 141 19.15 -10.11 7.53
CA ASP A 141 19.73 -9.97 6.19
C ASP A 141 18.78 -9.25 5.22
N GLN A 142 17.47 -9.54 5.34
CA GLN A 142 16.45 -8.88 4.53
C GLN A 142 16.34 -7.38 4.88
N ILE A 143 16.39 -7.06 6.16
CA ILE A 143 16.29 -5.68 6.65
C ILE A 143 17.59 -4.92 6.43
N ALA A 144 18.75 -5.54 6.60
CA ALA A 144 20.04 -4.90 6.40
C ALA A 144 20.20 -4.33 4.97
N VAL A 145 19.77 -5.05 3.94
CA VAL A 145 19.85 -4.54 2.57
C VAL A 145 18.90 -3.35 2.33
N LEU A 146 17.70 -3.34 2.95
CA LEU A 146 16.80 -2.19 2.86
C LEU A 146 17.36 -0.97 3.60
N HIS A 147 18.01 -1.18 4.76
CA HIS A 147 18.71 -0.13 5.47
C HIS A 147 19.90 0.44 4.67
N ALA A 148 20.68 -0.42 4.02
CA ALA A 148 21.77 0.03 3.14
C ALA A 148 21.23 0.89 1.98
N LEU A 149 20.11 0.48 1.37
CA LEU A 149 19.44 1.26 0.31
C LEU A 149 18.84 2.58 0.83
N GLN A 150 18.45 2.62 2.09
CA GLN A 150 18.02 3.86 2.75
C GLN A 150 19.22 4.80 2.99
N ASP A 151 20.35 4.27 3.43
CA ASP A 151 21.60 5.05 3.63
C ASP A 151 22.15 5.56 2.28
N GLU A 152 21.94 4.82 1.18
CA GLU A 152 22.23 5.25 -0.19
C GLU A 152 21.24 6.32 -0.73
N GLY A 153 20.20 6.66 0.02
CA GLY A 153 19.16 7.62 -0.40
C GLY A 153 18.13 7.08 -1.41
N LYS A 154 18.16 5.78 -1.72
CA LYS A 154 17.23 5.12 -2.67
C LYS A 154 15.86 4.80 -2.07
N ILE A 155 15.81 4.60 -0.75
CA ILE A 155 14.59 4.44 0.04
C ILE A 155 14.55 5.57 1.06
N GLY A 156 13.42 6.29 1.13
CA GLY A 156 13.20 7.29 2.16
C GLY A 156 12.82 6.67 3.49
N HIS A 157 11.86 5.75 3.46
CA HIS A 157 11.29 5.11 4.63
C HIS A 157 10.99 3.63 4.36
N ILE A 158 11.22 2.79 5.38
CA ILE A 158 10.97 1.35 5.32
C ILE A 158 9.66 1.05 6.05
N GLY A 159 8.79 0.27 5.40
CA GLY A 159 7.60 -0.32 5.98
C GLY A 159 7.69 -1.85 6.01
N LEU A 160 6.81 -2.46 6.80
CA LEU A 160 6.68 -3.91 6.90
C LEU A 160 5.27 -4.34 6.52
N SER A 161 5.13 -5.47 5.82
CA SER A 161 3.81 -5.99 5.46
C SER A 161 3.64 -7.45 5.83
N LYS A 162 2.46 -7.77 6.38
CA LYS A 162 2.08 -9.10 6.90
C LYS A 162 3.07 -9.60 7.95
N VAL A 163 3.22 -8.82 9.00
CA VAL A 163 4.16 -9.05 10.10
C VAL A 163 3.42 -9.18 11.43
N THR A 164 4.05 -9.90 12.36
CA THR A 164 3.62 -10.03 13.74
C THR A 164 4.18 -8.90 14.60
N PRO A 165 3.66 -8.69 15.84
CA PRO A 165 4.29 -7.78 16.80
C PRO A 165 5.75 -8.12 17.11
N ASP A 166 6.12 -9.40 17.10
CA ASP A 166 7.50 -9.81 17.37
C ASP A 166 8.43 -9.42 16.21
N ASP A 167 7.99 -9.59 14.96
CA ASP A 167 8.73 -9.11 13.79
C ASP A 167 8.94 -7.60 13.84
N ILE A 168 7.90 -6.85 14.22
CA ILE A 168 7.95 -5.39 14.34
C ILE A 168 8.96 -4.99 15.42
N ARG A 169 8.90 -5.61 16.62
CA ARG A 169 9.85 -5.32 17.71
C ARG A 169 11.28 -5.58 17.29
N HIS A 170 11.51 -6.74 16.66
CA HIS A 170 12.83 -7.12 16.18
C HIS A 170 13.44 -6.07 15.23
N VAL A 171 12.65 -5.60 14.24
CA VAL A 171 13.14 -4.57 13.31
C VAL A 171 13.36 -3.22 14.00
N LEU A 172 12.51 -2.87 14.99
CA LEU A 172 12.62 -1.61 15.75
C LEU A 172 13.89 -1.54 16.63
N GLU A 173 14.50 -2.67 16.99
CA GLU A 173 15.79 -2.69 17.71
C GLU A 173 16.92 -2.09 16.85
N HIS A 174 16.79 -2.07 15.55
CA HIS A 174 17.80 -1.58 14.61
C HIS A 174 17.46 -0.21 14.03
N ARG A 175 16.22 -0.03 13.53
CA ARG A 175 15.78 1.22 12.91
C ARG A 175 14.25 1.38 13.00
N ARG A 176 13.82 2.63 12.75
CA ARG A 176 12.41 2.99 12.75
C ARG A 176 11.65 2.29 11.60
N VAL A 177 10.51 1.70 11.93
CA VAL A 177 9.48 1.25 10.98
C VAL A 177 8.52 2.41 10.73
N ALA A 178 8.38 2.82 9.46
CA ALA A 178 7.60 4.00 9.09
C ALA A 178 6.10 3.71 8.88
N ALA A 179 5.75 2.46 8.59
CA ALA A 179 4.37 1.99 8.48
C ALA A 179 4.32 0.46 8.57
N VAL A 180 3.24 -0.07 9.10
CA VAL A 180 2.91 -1.50 9.06
C VAL A 180 1.69 -1.70 8.16
N GLN A 181 1.74 -2.70 7.28
CA GLN A 181 0.63 -2.99 6.36
C GLN A 181 0.17 -4.44 6.52
N ASN A 182 -0.93 -4.64 7.24
CA ASN A 182 -1.53 -5.96 7.48
C ASN A 182 -3.00 -6.01 7.03
N VAL A 183 -3.60 -7.21 7.03
CA VAL A 183 -5.02 -7.38 6.76
C VAL A 183 -5.83 -6.85 7.94
N LEU A 184 -6.86 -6.06 7.64
CA LEU A 184 -7.86 -5.66 8.64
C LEU A 184 -9.19 -5.39 7.93
N ASN A 185 -10.24 -6.08 8.37
CA ASN A 185 -11.60 -5.89 7.88
C ASN A 185 -12.60 -6.52 8.86
N THR A 186 -13.89 -6.44 8.58
CA THR A 186 -14.94 -6.94 9.49
C THR A 186 -14.98 -8.47 9.63
N THR A 187 -14.19 -9.23 8.86
CA THR A 187 -14.02 -10.70 9.00
C THR A 187 -12.64 -11.07 9.55
N ASP A 188 -11.64 -10.23 9.36
CA ASP A 188 -10.29 -10.37 9.90
C ASP A 188 -10.05 -9.20 10.87
N ARG A 189 -10.60 -9.31 12.10
CA ARG A 189 -10.66 -8.20 13.07
C ARG A 189 -9.50 -8.15 14.03
N ASP A 190 -8.91 -9.30 14.32
CA ASP A 190 -8.01 -9.50 15.45
C ASP A 190 -6.55 -9.52 14.96
N ASP A 191 -6.00 -8.34 14.66
CA ASP A 191 -4.56 -8.19 14.43
C ASP A 191 -3.93 -7.47 15.63
N PRO A 192 -3.10 -8.15 16.45
CA PRO A 192 -2.45 -7.54 17.60
C PRO A 192 -1.45 -6.43 17.23
N ALA A 193 -1.05 -6.34 15.96
CA ALA A 193 -0.23 -5.24 15.48
C ALA A 193 -0.97 -3.89 15.46
N VAL A 194 -2.32 -3.89 15.46
CA VAL A 194 -3.11 -2.65 15.50
C VAL A 194 -2.84 -1.86 16.78
N GLU A 195 -2.94 -2.52 17.95
CA GLU A 195 -2.69 -1.86 19.24
C GLU A 195 -1.24 -1.43 19.37
N MET A 196 -0.31 -2.30 19.01
CA MET A 196 1.11 -2.00 19.03
C MET A 196 1.45 -0.78 18.16
N CYS A 197 0.92 -0.70 16.96
CA CYS A 197 1.11 0.44 16.07
C CYS A 197 0.57 1.74 16.66
N ARG A 198 -0.58 1.69 17.33
CA ARG A 198 -1.14 2.84 18.05
C ARG A 198 -0.19 3.33 19.14
N ASP A 199 0.28 2.42 20.00
CA ASP A 199 1.11 2.74 21.15
C ASP A 199 2.49 3.28 20.76
N LEU A 200 3.01 2.82 19.61
CA LEU A 200 4.30 3.25 19.05
C LEU A 200 4.18 4.42 18.07
N ASN A 201 2.97 4.95 17.83
CA ASN A 201 2.69 5.97 16.81
C ASN A 201 3.18 5.57 15.41
N ILE A 202 3.00 4.31 15.04
CA ILE A 202 3.28 3.78 13.72
C ILE A 202 1.97 3.75 12.92
N PRO A 203 1.89 4.36 11.72
CA PRO A 203 0.74 4.24 10.84
C PRO A 203 0.47 2.77 10.48
N TYR A 204 -0.78 2.34 10.64
CA TYR A 204 -1.23 1.01 10.25
C TYR A 204 -2.05 1.10 8.96
N VAL A 205 -1.56 0.48 7.89
CA VAL A 205 -2.21 0.46 6.57
C VAL A 205 -3.00 -0.84 6.42
N ALA A 206 -4.33 -0.72 6.35
CA ALA A 206 -5.24 -1.87 6.27
C ALA A 206 -5.43 -2.31 4.82
N TYR A 207 -4.81 -3.44 4.42
CA TYR A 207 -5.08 -4.01 3.11
C TYR A 207 -6.27 -4.99 3.13
N ARG A 208 -6.90 -5.26 1.96
CA ARG A 208 -8.14 -6.03 1.81
C ARG A 208 -9.30 -5.52 2.68
N PRO A 209 -9.52 -4.21 2.78
CA PRO A 209 -10.55 -3.66 3.66
C PRO A 209 -11.97 -4.13 3.28
N LEU A 210 -12.19 -4.50 2.02
CA LEU A 210 -13.45 -5.01 1.48
C LEU A 210 -13.43 -6.53 1.19
N ASN A 211 -12.40 -7.25 1.69
CA ASN A 211 -12.19 -8.67 1.45
C ASN A 211 -12.46 -9.09 -0.01
N ALA A 212 -11.73 -8.48 -0.94
CA ALA A 212 -11.87 -8.70 -2.38
C ALA A 212 -13.27 -8.39 -2.97
N GLY A 213 -14.06 -7.54 -2.29
CA GLY A 213 -15.41 -7.15 -2.68
C GLY A 213 -16.52 -7.94 -2.01
N ILE A 214 -16.23 -9.04 -1.30
CA ILE A 214 -17.22 -9.87 -0.60
C ILE A 214 -17.97 -9.03 0.44
N LEU A 215 -17.28 -8.22 1.22
CA LEU A 215 -17.90 -7.40 2.27
C LEU A 215 -18.75 -6.27 1.68
N ALA A 216 -18.34 -5.70 0.55
CA ALA A 216 -19.14 -4.69 -0.13
C ALA A 216 -20.48 -5.24 -0.63
N GLN A 217 -20.50 -6.48 -1.12
CA GLN A 217 -21.72 -7.17 -1.54
C GLN A 217 -22.62 -7.53 -0.35
N ALA A 218 -22.03 -7.99 0.75
CA ALA A 218 -22.79 -8.47 1.92
C ALA A 218 -23.29 -7.34 2.84
N GLN A 219 -22.52 -6.24 2.98
CA GLN A 219 -22.73 -5.21 4.01
C GLN A 219 -22.80 -3.77 3.44
N GLY A 220 -22.64 -3.61 2.12
CA GLY A 220 -22.39 -2.30 1.50
C GLY A 220 -20.97 -1.79 1.77
N LEU A 221 -20.61 -0.67 1.18
CA LEU A 221 -19.25 -0.10 1.31
C LEU A 221 -19.02 0.61 2.64
N ALA A 222 -20.03 1.30 3.15
CA ALA A 222 -19.90 2.16 4.33
C ALA A 222 -19.59 1.35 5.61
N THR A 223 -20.27 0.24 5.84
CA THR A 223 -20.11 -0.57 7.06
C THR A 223 -18.67 -1.05 7.28
N PRO A 224 -18.01 -1.77 6.34
CA PRO A 224 -16.66 -2.24 6.56
C PRO A 224 -15.62 -1.12 6.60
N LEU A 225 -15.76 -0.08 5.77
CA LEU A 225 -14.78 1.01 5.72
C LEU A 225 -14.84 1.88 6.98
N ASN A 226 -16.03 2.27 7.43
CA ASN A 226 -16.18 3.07 8.65
C ASN A 226 -15.83 2.27 9.90
N TRP A 227 -16.08 0.94 9.91
CA TRP A 227 -15.59 0.09 11.00
C TRP A 227 -14.06 0.13 11.10
N ILE A 228 -13.32 -0.01 9.98
CA ILE A 228 -11.85 0.08 9.98
C ILE A 228 -11.40 1.46 10.49
N LEU A 229 -12.01 2.53 9.98
CA LEU A 229 -11.68 3.90 10.37
C LEU A 229 -11.96 4.17 11.86
N SER A 230 -12.95 3.51 12.46
CA SER A 230 -13.27 3.63 13.89
C SER A 230 -12.28 2.93 14.83
N GLN A 231 -11.42 2.03 14.31
CA GLN A 231 -10.44 1.30 15.13
C GLN A 231 -9.27 2.17 15.60
N GLY A 232 -9.09 3.37 15.03
CA GLY A 232 -8.07 4.33 15.50
C GLY A 232 -7.66 5.32 14.41
N SER A 233 -7.22 6.51 14.83
CA SER A 233 -6.75 7.57 13.91
C SER A 233 -5.46 7.21 13.16
N HIS A 234 -4.70 6.22 13.67
CA HIS A 234 -3.46 5.71 13.08
C HIS A 234 -3.70 4.71 11.93
N ILE A 235 -4.96 4.38 11.61
CA ILE A 235 -5.31 3.37 10.60
C ILE A 235 -5.72 4.03 9.28
N ALA A 236 -5.16 3.52 8.16
CA ALA A 236 -5.44 3.97 6.81
C ALA A 236 -5.85 2.78 5.93
N PRO A 237 -7.14 2.59 5.60
CA PRO A 237 -7.56 1.55 4.64
C PRO A 237 -7.15 1.90 3.21
N ILE A 238 -6.76 0.86 2.44
CA ILE A 238 -6.37 0.97 1.03
C ILE A 238 -7.26 0.09 0.12
N PRO A 239 -8.55 0.43 -0.05
CA PRO A 239 -9.40 -0.27 -1.00
C PRO A 239 -8.85 -0.17 -2.42
N SER A 240 -9.23 -1.12 -3.28
CA SER A 240 -8.80 -1.18 -4.68
C SER A 240 -9.98 -1.50 -5.58
N THR A 241 -10.09 -0.79 -6.69
CA THR A 241 -11.07 -1.04 -7.75
C THR A 241 -10.47 -0.72 -9.12
N SER A 242 -11.01 -1.34 -10.17
CA SER A 242 -10.71 -1.01 -11.58
C SER A 242 -11.81 -0.19 -12.25
N GLN A 243 -12.83 0.24 -11.49
CA GLN A 243 -13.97 0.97 -12.02
C GLN A 243 -14.06 2.38 -11.42
N PRO A 244 -14.09 3.45 -12.23
CA PRO A 244 -14.23 4.82 -11.75
C PRO A 244 -15.44 5.02 -10.84
N ARG A 245 -16.61 4.49 -11.23
CA ARG A 245 -17.84 4.57 -10.45
C ARG A 245 -17.69 3.96 -9.05
N HIS A 246 -17.05 2.78 -8.94
CA HIS A 246 -16.85 2.15 -7.63
C HIS A 246 -15.89 2.97 -6.75
N LEU A 247 -14.97 3.75 -7.36
CA LEU A 247 -14.10 4.63 -6.61
C LEU A 247 -14.89 5.81 -6.01
N ASP A 248 -15.82 6.40 -6.76
CA ASP A 248 -16.74 7.43 -6.25
C ASP A 248 -17.60 6.90 -5.09
N GLU A 249 -18.13 5.70 -5.26
CA GLU A 249 -18.93 5.02 -4.21
C GLU A 249 -18.12 4.77 -2.93
N ILE A 250 -16.84 4.35 -3.05
CA ILE A 250 -15.92 4.15 -1.92
C ILE A 250 -15.68 5.46 -1.18
N VAL A 251 -15.37 6.54 -1.88
CA VAL A 251 -15.11 7.85 -1.26
C VAL A 251 -16.38 8.40 -0.61
N THR A 252 -17.52 8.32 -1.28
CA THR A 252 -18.82 8.74 -0.72
C THR A 252 -19.15 7.98 0.56
N ALA A 253 -18.85 6.68 0.62
CA ALA A 253 -19.12 5.84 1.77
C ALA A 253 -18.38 6.27 3.05
N VAL A 254 -17.17 6.82 2.92
CA VAL A 254 -16.39 7.30 4.08
C VAL A 254 -16.64 8.77 4.42
N GLN A 255 -17.10 9.58 3.46
CA GLN A 255 -17.45 10.99 3.71
C GLN A 255 -18.77 11.14 4.48
N ASN A 256 -19.70 10.22 4.28
CA ASN A 256 -21.01 10.19 4.93
C ASN A 256 -21.04 9.29 6.18
N GLY A 257 -19.90 8.79 6.63
CA GLY A 257 -19.79 8.00 7.85
C GLY A 257 -20.00 8.85 9.10
N PRO A 258 -20.32 8.23 10.25
CA PRO A 258 -20.43 8.97 11.52
C PRO A 258 -19.08 9.62 11.83
N ALA A 259 -19.19 10.90 12.24
CA ALA A 259 -18.05 11.71 12.69
C ALA A 259 -17.43 11.13 13.98
#